data_777e0c8babb213659964e87f834a9d94
#
_entry.id   777e0c8babb213659964e87f834a9d94
#
_cell.length_a   1.000
_cell.length_b   1.000
_cell.length_c   1.000
_cell.angle_alpha   90.00
_cell.angle_beta   90.00
_cell.angle_gamma   90.00
#
_symmetry.space_group_name_H-M   'P 1'
#
loop_
_entity.id
_entity.type
_entity.pdbx_description
1 polymer ?
#
loop_
_entity_poly.entity_id
_entity_poly.type
_entity_poly.pdbx_seq_one_letter_code
_entity_poly.pdbx_strand_id
1 'polypeptide(L)'
;MANVVVTGGAGFLGARLARELLAAGSLDVAGSGARPLSRLTLIDQVPVPPDLAADERVAAVRGDLVELFGPARPVPAAAPAGAGREALAGADVIFHLAAAVSAECEADFDLGLRANLRATESLLAAGRALGTNPVVVFASSVAVFGASGEHPLPAVVDDHTLPNPQSSYGAQKVIGEQLLADYTRKGFVRGRTIRLMTVSVRPGRPNAAASGFLSGIIREPLAGERASCPVDARTEVALASPAKTITGLLCAAGSSDQAWGGRTAVNLPALTVSVAEMVAALERVAGPAVSALIDWVPDPAVAEIVTSWPARFRAGRATGLGLTPDPDFDSVIRLHLAEAAAPPVTRLTRDG
;
A
#
# COMPACT_ATOMS: atom_id res chain seq x y z
N MET A 1 -24.82 4.04 -5.66
CA MET A 1 -24.14 3.30 -4.59
C MET A 1 -22.78 2.83 -5.11
N ALA A 2 -21.79 2.61 -4.26
CA ALA A 2 -20.47 2.15 -4.63
C ALA A 2 -20.20 0.76 -4.08
N ASN A 3 -19.74 -0.15 -4.94
CA ASN A 3 -19.24 -1.48 -4.57
C ASN A 3 -17.73 -1.47 -4.67
N VAL A 4 -17.06 -1.75 -3.56
CA VAL A 4 -15.60 -1.68 -3.44
C VAL A 4 -15.03 -3.07 -3.15
N VAL A 5 -13.94 -3.39 -3.82
CA VAL A 5 -13.17 -4.62 -3.59
C VAL A 5 -11.77 -4.24 -3.11
N VAL A 6 -11.27 -4.90 -2.08
CA VAL A 6 -9.91 -4.73 -1.58
C VAL A 6 -9.22 -6.10 -1.54
N THR A 7 -8.22 -6.31 -2.37
CA THR A 7 -7.33 -7.48 -2.25
C THR A 7 -6.22 -7.17 -1.25
N GLY A 8 -5.80 -8.15 -0.47
CA GLY A 8 -4.96 -7.90 0.71
C GLY A 8 -5.77 -7.24 1.84
N GLY A 9 -7.08 -7.53 1.89
CA GLY A 9 -8.05 -6.88 2.78
C GLY A 9 -7.85 -7.16 4.27
N ALA A 10 -7.19 -8.26 4.61
CA ALA A 10 -6.83 -8.60 6.00
C ALA A 10 -5.45 -8.07 6.40
N GLY A 11 -4.63 -7.63 5.43
CA GLY A 11 -3.34 -7.01 5.66
C GLY A 11 -3.46 -5.63 6.32
N PHE A 12 -2.33 -5.11 6.81
CA PHE A 12 -2.29 -3.84 7.54
C PHE A 12 -2.97 -2.67 6.80
N LEU A 13 -2.56 -2.39 5.55
CA LEU A 13 -3.15 -1.29 4.77
C LEU A 13 -4.58 -1.61 4.32
N GLY A 14 -4.85 -2.87 3.95
CA GLY A 14 -6.17 -3.28 3.50
C GLY A 14 -7.24 -3.17 4.59
N ALA A 15 -6.93 -3.65 5.79
CA ALA A 15 -7.83 -3.55 6.94
C ALA A 15 -8.04 -2.09 7.38
N ARG A 16 -6.97 -1.27 7.32
CA ARG A 16 -7.09 0.17 7.61
C ARG A 16 -7.96 0.88 6.57
N LEU A 17 -7.72 0.65 5.28
CA LEU A 17 -8.54 1.21 4.20
C LEU A 17 -10.01 0.79 4.36
N ALA A 18 -10.26 -0.46 4.71
CA ALA A 18 -11.61 -0.96 4.95
C ALA A 18 -12.31 -0.20 6.07
N ARG A 19 -11.63 0.02 7.21
CA ARG A 19 -12.20 0.81 8.32
C ARG A 19 -12.50 2.25 7.93
N GLU A 20 -11.60 2.91 7.21
CA GLU A 20 -11.83 4.28 6.72
C GLU A 20 -13.03 4.35 5.76
N LEU A 21 -13.16 3.40 4.82
CA LEU A 21 -14.29 3.32 3.91
C LEU A 21 -15.62 3.10 4.65
N LEU A 22 -15.63 2.21 5.64
CA LEU A 22 -16.81 1.92 6.45
C LEU A 22 -17.20 3.11 7.34
N ALA A 23 -16.22 3.80 7.92
CA ALA A 23 -16.44 5.00 8.73
C ALA A 23 -16.97 6.17 7.90
N ALA A 24 -16.40 6.40 6.70
CA ALA A 24 -16.86 7.43 5.79
C ALA A 24 -18.26 7.13 5.20
N GLY A 25 -18.63 5.85 5.09
CA GLY A 25 -19.91 5.41 4.53
C GLY A 25 -20.11 5.76 3.05
N SER A 26 -19.16 6.38 2.40
CA SER A 26 -19.20 6.78 0.99
C SER A 26 -17.81 6.89 0.39
N LEU A 27 -17.73 6.85 -0.95
CA LEU A 27 -16.50 7.02 -1.72
C LEU A 27 -16.79 7.81 -3.00
N ASP A 28 -15.93 8.76 -3.35
CA ASP A 28 -15.91 9.31 -4.70
C ASP A 28 -15.31 8.29 -5.66
N VAL A 29 -15.93 8.08 -6.79
CA VAL A 29 -15.48 7.15 -7.82
C VAL A 29 -15.18 7.93 -9.10
N ALA A 30 -13.90 8.07 -9.41
CA ALA A 30 -13.40 8.72 -10.64
C ALA A 30 -13.99 10.12 -10.88
N GLY A 31 -14.18 10.94 -9.83
CA GLY A 31 -14.69 12.30 -9.92
C GLY A 31 -16.18 12.41 -10.18
N SER A 32 -16.93 11.32 -9.97
CA SER A 32 -18.40 11.34 -10.15
C SER A 32 -19.17 11.85 -8.93
N GLY A 33 -18.45 12.25 -7.87
CA GLY A 33 -19.00 12.65 -6.58
C GLY A 33 -19.13 11.47 -5.60
N ALA A 34 -19.34 11.81 -4.33
CA ALA A 34 -19.46 10.82 -3.26
C ALA A 34 -20.68 9.91 -3.44
N ARG A 35 -20.44 8.61 -3.54
CA ARG A 35 -21.46 7.57 -3.67
C ARG A 35 -21.52 6.76 -2.38
N PRO A 36 -22.71 6.52 -1.78
CA PRO A 36 -22.85 5.68 -0.59
C PRO A 36 -22.23 4.31 -0.81
N LEU A 37 -21.45 3.82 0.17
CA LEU A 37 -20.85 2.50 0.17
C LEU A 37 -21.94 1.44 0.37
N SER A 38 -22.16 0.61 -0.64
CA SER A 38 -23.17 -0.46 -0.59
C SER A 38 -22.56 -1.79 -0.16
N ARG A 39 -21.38 -2.10 -0.71
CA ARG A 39 -20.68 -3.37 -0.44
C ARG A 39 -19.17 -3.15 -0.43
N LEU A 40 -18.51 -3.78 0.54
CA LEU A 40 -17.06 -3.85 0.64
C LEU A 40 -16.64 -5.33 0.65
N THR A 41 -16.05 -5.79 -0.45
CA THR A 41 -15.53 -7.15 -0.55
C THR A 41 -14.05 -7.15 -0.19
N LEU A 42 -13.68 -7.91 0.85
CA LEU A 42 -12.29 -8.07 1.31
C LEU A 42 -11.78 -9.45 0.90
N ILE A 43 -10.76 -9.49 0.07
CA ILE A 43 -10.15 -10.74 -0.43
C ILE A 43 -8.77 -10.88 0.18
N ASP A 44 -8.50 -12.01 0.86
CA ASP A 44 -7.18 -12.31 1.43
C ASP A 44 -6.99 -13.82 1.59
N GLN A 45 -5.74 -14.26 1.77
CA GLN A 45 -5.41 -15.65 2.13
C GLN A 45 -5.63 -15.96 3.61
N VAL A 46 -5.61 -14.92 4.45
CA VAL A 46 -5.87 -15.03 5.89
C VAL A 46 -7.25 -14.48 6.25
N PRO A 47 -7.81 -14.87 7.40
CA PRO A 47 -9.12 -14.38 7.84
C PRO A 47 -9.13 -12.84 8.00
N VAL A 48 -10.21 -12.22 7.57
CA VAL A 48 -10.47 -10.79 7.79
C VAL A 48 -10.64 -10.52 9.29
N PRO A 49 -10.12 -9.39 9.82
CA PRO A 49 -10.32 -9.00 11.22
C PRO A 49 -11.79 -9.06 11.66
N PRO A 50 -12.08 -9.56 12.89
CA PRO A 50 -13.46 -9.77 13.35
C PRO A 50 -14.32 -8.50 13.35
N ASP A 51 -13.75 -7.34 13.66
CA ASP A 51 -14.44 -6.06 13.63
C ASP A 51 -14.94 -5.69 12.22
N LEU A 52 -14.18 -6.02 11.19
CA LEU A 52 -14.57 -5.82 9.79
C LEU A 52 -15.57 -6.87 9.34
N ALA A 53 -15.35 -8.15 9.71
CA ALA A 53 -16.25 -9.25 9.34
C ALA A 53 -17.66 -9.10 9.94
N ALA A 54 -17.80 -8.35 11.04
CA ALA A 54 -19.09 -8.09 11.70
C ALA A 54 -19.93 -6.99 11.04
N ASP A 55 -19.39 -6.21 10.10
CA ASP A 55 -20.17 -5.18 9.39
C ASP A 55 -20.97 -5.81 8.25
N GLU A 56 -22.27 -5.57 8.21
CA GLU A 56 -23.19 -6.14 7.19
C GLU A 56 -22.86 -5.78 5.74
N ARG A 57 -22.14 -4.68 5.54
CA ARG A 57 -21.67 -4.24 4.22
C ARG A 57 -20.44 -5.04 3.75
N VAL A 58 -19.78 -5.77 4.66
CA VAL A 58 -18.53 -6.49 4.35
C VAL A 58 -18.82 -7.91 3.90
N ALA A 59 -18.24 -8.27 2.77
CA ALA A 59 -18.16 -9.65 2.29
C ALA A 59 -16.69 -10.10 2.34
N ALA A 60 -16.39 -11.11 3.16
CA ALA A 60 -15.06 -11.69 3.25
C ALA A 60 -14.92 -12.89 2.28
N VAL A 61 -13.90 -12.84 1.43
CA VAL A 61 -13.55 -13.93 0.49
C VAL A 61 -12.15 -14.40 0.80
N ARG A 62 -12.00 -15.66 1.23
CA ARG A 62 -10.70 -16.23 1.53
C ARG A 62 -10.16 -17.01 0.34
N GLY A 63 -8.94 -16.70 -0.10
CA GLY A 63 -8.27 -17.46 -1.17
C GLY A 63 -7.07 -16.73 -1.78
N ASP A 64 -6.31 -17.50 -2.55
CA ASP A 64 -5.26 -16.99 -3.42
C ASP A 64 -5.88 -16.40 -4.69
N LEU A 65 -5.42 -15.23 -5.12
CA LEU A 65 -6.01 -14.51 -6.28
C LEU A 65 -5.86 -15.30 -7.59
N VAL A 66 -4.77 -16.06 -7.76
CA VAL A 66 -4.57 -16.89 -8.95
C VAL A 66 -5.56 -18.06 -8.97
N GLU A 67 -5.89 -18.61 -7.80
CA GLU A 67 -6.90 -19.69 -7.69
C GLU A 67 -8.32 -19.15 -7.85
N LEU A 68 -8.62 -18.00 -7.25
CA LEU A 68 -9.94 -17.39 -7.31
C LEU A 68 -10.32 -16.92 -8.72
N PHE A 69 -9.36 -16.33 -9.45
CA PHE A 69 -9.64 -15.73 -10.77
C PHE A 69 -9.15 -16.61 -11.93
N GLY A 70 -8.30 -17.61 -11.65
CA GLY A 70 -7.68 -18.44 -12.64
C GLY A 70 -6.52 -17.76 -13.38
N PRO A 71 -5.80 -18.47 -14.24
CA PRO A 71 -4.75 -17.89 -15.09
C PRO A 71 -5.37 -16.88 -16.06
N ALA A 72 -4.60 -15.84 -16.42
CA ALA A 72 -4.99 -14.81 -17.38
C ALA A 72 -5.16 -15.39 -18.79
N ARG A 73 -6.23 -16.14 -19.01
CA ARG A 73 -6.66 -16.67 -20.32
C ARG A 73 -7.93 -15.97 -20.77
N PRO A 74 -8.19 -15.87 -22.08
CA PRO A 74 -9.50 -15.45 -22.57
C PRO A 74 -10.56 -16.37 -21.96
N VAL A 75 -11.35 -15.85 -21.02
CA VAL A 75 -12.45 -16.62 -20.42
C VAL A 75 -13.61 -16.54 -21.40
N PRO A 76 -14.16 -17.67 -21.87
CA PRO A 76 -15.40 -17.65 -22.64
C PRO A 76 -16.48 -16.94 -21.83
N ALA A 77 -17.30 -16.13 -22.47
CA ALA A 77 -18.39 -15.40 -21.81
C ALA A 77 -19.36 -16.30 -21.02
N ALA A 78 -19.35 -17.60 -21.31
CA ALA A 78 -20.20 -18.65 -20.70
C ALA A 78 -19.48 -19.48 -19.61
N ALA A 79 -18.30 -19.09 -19.11
CA ALA A 79 -17.67 -19.84 -18.02
C ALA A 79 -18.51 -19.73 -16.73
N PRO A 80 -18.69 -20.83 -15.96
CA PRO A 80 -19.51 -20.80 -14.75
C PRO A 80 -18.99 -19.79 -13.74
N ALA A 81 -19.93 -19.16 -13.01
CA ALA A 81 -19.63 -18.25 -11.92
C ALA A 81 -18.85 -19.01 -10.85
N GLY A 82 -17.64 -18.52 -10.50
CA GLY A 82 -16.87 -19.00 -9.38
C GLY A 82 -16.74 -17.89 -8.34
N ALA A 83 -16.36 -18.25 -7.11
CA ALA A 83 -16.25 -17.32 -5.98
C ALA A 83 -15.48 -16.03 -6.31
N GLY A 84 -14.45 -16.10 -7.14
CA GLY A 84 -13.71 -14.93 -7.60
C GLY A 84 -14.52 -13.98 -8.48
N ARG A 85 -15.35 -14.49 -9.39
CA ARG A 85 -16.22 -13.65 -10.23
C ARG A 85 -17.31 -12.98 -9.41
N GLU A 86 -17.89 -13.71 -8.45
CA GLU A 86 -18.89 -13.16 -7.53
C GLU A 86 -18.28 -12.06 -6.62
N ALA A 87 -17.02 -12.26 -6.21
CA ALA A 87 -16.29 -11.28 -5.42
C ALA A 87 -16.10 -9.93 -6.14
N LEU A 88 -15.94 -9.94 -7.47
CA LEU A 88 -15.81 -8.73 -8.29
C LEU A 88 -17.15 -8.25 -8.89
N ALA A 89 -18.25 -8.98 -8.72
CA ALA A 89 -19.51 -8.64 -9.37
C ALA A 89 -19.98 -7.23 -9.01
N GLY A 90 -20.18 -6.40 -10.04
CA GLY A 90 -20.62 -5.03 -9.88
C GLY A 90 -19.60 -4.09 -9.22
N ALA A 91 -18.32 -4.48 -9.14
CA ALA A 91 -17.27 -3.61 -8.58
C ALA A 91 -17.14 -2.29 -9.35
N ASP A 92 -17.22 -1.18 -8.64
CA ASP A 92 -16.92 0.16 -9.14
C ASP A 92 -15.45 0.50 -8.94
N VAL A 93 -14.88 0.08 -7.80
CA VAL A 93 -13.48 0.30 -7.43
C VAL A 93 -12.85 -0.98 -6.91
N ILE A 94 -11.65 -1.28 -7.37
CA ILE A 94 -10.81 -2.38 -6.91
C ILE A 94 -9.50 -1.80 -6.39
N PHE A 95 -9.25 -1.91 -5.08
CA PHE A 95 -7.95 -1.62 -4.48
C PHE A 95 -7.11 -2.89 -4.47
N HIS A 96 -6.05 -2.93 -5.27
CA HIS A 96 -5.14 -4.06 -5.33
C HIS A 96 -3.92 -3.82 -4.43
N LEU A 97 -4.03 -4.32 -3.18
CA LEU A 97 -3.00 -4.19 -2.13
C LEU A 97 -2.31 -5.52 -1.81
N ALA A 98 -2.87 -6.66 -2.25
CA ALA A 98 -2.27 -7.97 -2.06
C ALA A 98 -0.90 -8.05 -2.73
N ALA A 99 0.12 -8.41 -1.96
CA ALA A 99 1.48 -8.61 -2.43
C ALA A 99 2.33 -9.36 -1.41
N ALA A 100 3.28 -10.17 -1.86
CA ALA A 100 4.44 -10.57 -1.07
C ALA A 100 5.39 -9.36 -0.94
N VAL A 101 6.07 -9.24 0.20
CA VAL A 101 6.96 -8.10 0.49
C VAL A 101 8.40 -8.34 0.00
N SER A 102 9.23 -7.29 0.03
CA SER A 102 10.55 -7.28 -0.61
C SER A 102 11.46 -8.45 -0.20
N ALA A 103 11.66 -8.69 1.11
CA ALA A 103 12.55 -9.77 1.54
C ALA A 103 11.98 -11.17 1.27
N GLU A 104 10.66 -11.34 1.29
CA GLU A 104 10.04 -12.60 0.88
C GLU A 104 10.31 -12.91 -0.59
N CYS A 105 10.21 -11.90 -1.47
CA CYS A 105 10.48 -12.05 -2.90
C CYS A 105 11.96 -12.31 -3.22
N GLU A 106 12.89 -11.81 -2.40
CA GLU A 106 14.32 -12.12 -2.53
C GLU A 106 14.63 -13.54 -2.01
N ALA A 107 13.98 -13.96 -0.93
CA ALA A 107 14.15 -15.30 -0.38
C ALA A 107 13.49 -16.40 -1.24
N ASP A 108 12.34 -16.07 -1.86
CA ASP A 108 11.57 -16.99 -2.70
C ASP A 108 11.06 -16.25 -3.95
N PHE A 109 11.81 -16.41 -5.05
CA PHE A 109 11.51 -15.80 -6.34
C PHE A 109 10.15 -16.23 -6.91
N ASP A 110 9.81 -17.53 -6.78
CA ASP A 110 8.56 -18.09 -7.33
C ASP A 110 7.35 -17.62 -6.54
N LEU A 111 7.47 -17.47 -5.21
CA LEU A 111 6.45 -16.84 -4.38
C LEU A 111 6.19 -15.41 -4.86
N GLY A 112 7.26 -14.62 -5.07
CA GLY A 112 7.15 -13.26 -5.58
C GLY A 112 6.44 -13.19 -6.93
N LEU A 113 6.84 -14.01 -7.90
CA LEU A 113 6.19 -14.10 -9.20
C LEU A 113 4.70 -14.46 -9.09
N ARG A 114 4.37 -15.43 -8.24
CA ARG A 114 2.98 -15.86 -8.04
C ARG A 114 2.14 -14.74 -7.40
N ALA A 115 2.60 -14.21 -6.27
CA ALA A 115 1.82 -13.28 -5.45
C ALA A 115 1.75 -11.86 -6.05
N ASN A 116 2.80 -11.39 -6.74
CA ASN A 116 2.86 -10.01 -7.23
C ASN A 116 2.55 -9.91 -8.73
N LEU A 117 3.04 -10.81 -9.56
CA LEU A 117 2.82 -10.72 -11.00
C LEU A 117 1.58 -11.49 -11.44
N ARG A 118 1.54 -12.81 -11.21
CA ARG A 118 0.42 -13.65 -11.71
C ARG A 118 -0.91 -13.30 -11.05
N ALA A 119 -0.90 -12.95 -9.76
CA ALA A 119 -2.10 -12.47 -9.08
C ALA A 119 -2.62 -11.15 -9.67
N THR A 120 -1.72 -10.22 -10.02
CA THR A 120 -2.07 -8.97 -10.72
C THR A 120 -2.65 -9.24 -12.11
N GLU A 121 -2.01 -10.12 -12.90
CA GLU A 121 -2.51 -10.55 -14.21
C GLU A 121 -3.91 -11.14 -14.12
N SER A 122 -4.12 -12.07 -13.18
CA SER A 122 -5.41 -12.75 -12.96
C SER A 122 -6.51 -11.76 -12.57
N LEU A 123 -6.21 -10.83 -11.65
CA LEU A 123 -7.14 -9.78 -11.23
C LEU A 123 -7.52 -8.85 -12.38
N LEU A 124 -6.54 -8.39 -13.16
CA LEU A 124 -6.78 -7.51 -14.30
C LEU A 124 -7.60 -8.21 -15.40
N ALA A 125 -7.32 -9.48 -15.67
CA ALA A 125 -8.10 -10.29 -16.60
C ALA A 125 -9.55 -10.45 -16.13
N ALA A 126 -9.76 -10.68 -14.82
CA ALA A 126 -11.09 -10.74 -14.22
C ALA A 126 -11.80 -9.38 -14.27
N GLY A 127 -11.09 -8.28 -13.96
CA GLY A 127 -11.61 -6.91 -14.08
C GLY A 127 -12.06 -6.56 -15.50
N ARG A 128 -11.25 -6.94 -16.51
CA ARG A 128 -11.63 -6.81 -17.92
C ARG A 128 -12.90 -7.59 -18.25
N ALA A 129 -13.04 -8.80 -17.70
CA ALA A 129 -14.20 -9.66 -17.96
C ALA A 129 -15.52 -9.11 -17.40
N LEU A 130 -15.48 -8.14 -16.45
CA LEU A 130 -16.68 -7.43 -15.98
C LEU A 130 -17.33 -6.59 -17.08
N GLY A 131 -16.53 -6.03 -17.99
CA GLY A 131 -17.03 -5.14 -19.05
C GLY A 131 -17.55 -3.77 -18.56
N THR A 132 -17.40 -3.46 -17.27
CA THR A 132 -17.91 -2.24 -16.63
C THR A 132 -16.89 -1.11 -16.52
N ASN A 133 -15.62 -1.37 -16.92
CA ASN A 133 -14.51 -0.42 -16.83
C ASN A 133 -14.29 0.11 -15.40
N PRO A 134 -14.09 -0.77 -14.37
CA PRO A 134 -13.94 -0.35 -12.99
C PRO A 134 -12.67 0.47 -12.78
N VAL A 135 -12.65 1.30 -11.72
CA VAL A 135 -11.41 1.93 -11.26
C VAL A 135 -10.56 0.86 -10.57
N VAL A 136 -9.30 0.70 -11.00
CA VAL A 136 -8.33 -0.21 -10.36
C VAL A 136 -7.20 0.63 -9.77
N VAL A 137 -7.13 0.70 -8.45
CA VAL A 137 -6.04 1.36 -7.71
C VAL A 137 -4.99 0.31 -7.37
N PHE A 138 -3.82 0.42 -7.97
CA PHE A 138 -2.69 -0.48 -7.76
C PHE A 138 -1.65 0.14 -6.83
N ALA A 139 -1.40 -0.52 -5.70
CA ALA A 139 -0.32 -0.15 -4.80
C ALA A 139 1.03 -0.64 -5.36
N SER A 140 1.73 0.26 -6.04
CA SER A 140 3.14 0.09 -6.38
C SER A 140 4.03 0.56 -5.22
N SER A 141 5.31 0.73 -5.42
CA SER A 141 6.29 0.95 -4.33
C SER A 141 7.43 1.86 -4.77
N VAL A 142 8.06 2.53 -3.80
CA VAL A 142 9.36 3.19 -3.97
C VAL A 142 10.44 2.22 -4.49
N ALA A 143 10.32 0.93 -4.22
CA ALA A 143 11.25 -0.12 -4.67
C ALA A 143 11.31 -0.32 -6.20
N VAL A 144 10.45 0.34 -6.98
CA VAL A 144 10.58 0.40 -8.44
C VAL A 144 11.80 1.22 -8.88
N PHE A 145 12.35 2.03 -7.99
CA PHE A 145 13.56 2.79 -8.20
C PHE A 145 14.75 2.14 -7.49
N GLY A 146 15.90 2.22 -8.10
CA GLY A 146 17.16 1.78 -7.50
C GLY A 146 18.35 2.28 -8.33
N ALA A 147 19.48 2.47 -7.66
CA ALA A 147 20.74 2.83 -8.31
C ALA A 147 21.47 1.56 -8.78
N SER A 148 22.07 1.61 -9.96
CA SER A 148 23.09 0.66 -10.39
C SER A 148 24.34 1.42 -10.80
N GLY A 149 25.48 0.70 -10.96
CA GLY A 149 26.75 1.32 -11.36
C GLY A 149 26.65 2.08 -12.70
N GLU A 150 25.81 1.61 -13.62
CA GLU A 150 25.59 2.23 -14.93
C GLU A 150 24.49 3.29 -14.92
N HIS A 151 23.54 3.18 -14.00
CA HIS A 151 22.38 4.06 -13.90
C HIS A 151 22.19 4.56 -12.46
N PRO A 152 22.93 5.59 -12.06
CA PRO A 152 22.76 6.19 -10.74
C PRO A 152 21.38 6.86 -10.64
N LEU A 153 20.80 6.85 -9.45
CA LEU A 153 19.58 7.61 -9.18
C LEU A 153 19.88 9.12 -9.23
N PRO A 154 18.95 9.94 -9.75
CA PRO A 154 19.02 11.39 -9.59
C PRO A 154 18.93 11.75 -8.10
N ALA A 155 19.54 12.88 -7.71
CA ALA A 155 19.47 13.38 -6.33
C ALA A 155 18.03 13.57 -5.81
N VAL A 156 17.08 13.83 -6.72
CA VAL A 156 15.64 13.93 -6.44
C VAL A 156 14.89 13.17 -7.53
N VAL A 157 14.15 12.15 -7.14
CA VAL A 157 13.25 11.41 -8.03
C VAL A 157 11.97 12.21 -8.27
N ASP A 158 11.54 12.30 -9.51
CA ASP A 158 10.31 12.99 -9.91
C ASP A 158 9.36 12.11 -10.73
N ASP A 159 8.28 12.71 -11.23
CA ASP A 159 7.26 11.99 -12.00
C ASP A 159 7.75 11.48 -13.38
N HIS A 160 8.90 11.95 -13.85
CA HIS A 160 9.52 11.57 -15.12
C HIS A 160 10.70 10.60 -14.96
N THR A 161 11.15 10.37 -13.72
CA THR A 161 12.24 9.44 -13.44
C THR A 161 11.82 8.02 -13.82
N LEU A 162 12.61 7.38 -14.67
CA LEU A 162 12.33 6.02 -15.11
C LEU A 162 12.58 5.02 -13.98
N PRO A 163 11.71 4.03 -13.79
CA PRO A 163 11.96 2.92 -12.89
C PRO A 163 13.22 2.14 -13.29
N ASN A 164 14.05 1.81 -12.30
CA ASN A 164 15.23 0.95 -12.42
C ASN A 164 15.32 0.05 -11.18
N PRO A 165 14.44 -0.96 -11.04
CA PRO A 165 14.37 -1.77 -9.84
C PRO A 165 15.64 -2.60 -9.65
N GLN A 166 16.12 -2.68 -8.40
CA GLN A 166 17.28 -3.50 -8.01
C GLN A 166 16.85 -4.70 -7.14
N SER A 167 15.58 -5.07 -7.19
CA SER A 167 15.04 -6.22 -6.45
C SER A 167 13.94 -6.92 -7.23
N SER A 168 13.73 -8.21 -6.95
CA SER A 168 12.64 -9.00 -7.54
C SER A 168 11.29 -8.38 -7.30
N TYR A 169 11.05 -7.91 -6.06
CA TYR A 169 9.83 -7.18 -5.70
C TYR A 169 9.63 -5.91 -6.53
N GLY A 170 10.68 -5.09 -6.66
CA GLY A 170 10.63 -3.87 -7.47
C GLY A 170 10.33 -4.15 -8.93
N ALA A 171 10.98 -5.17 -9.52
CA ALA A 171 10.76 -5.60 -10.89
C ALA A 171 9.30 -6.05 -11.12
N GLN A 172 8.75 -6.86 -10.20
CA GLN A 172 7.37 -7.31 -10.26
C GLN A 172 6.38 -6.15 -10.18
N LYS A 173 6.66 -5.14 -9.35
CA LYS A 173 5.83 -3.93 -9.24
C LYS A 173 5.88 -3.11 -10.54
N VAL A 174 7.04 -2.93 -11.17
CA VAL A 174 7.17 -2.25 -12.48
C VAL A 174 6.36 -2.96 -13.56
N ILE A 175 6.44 -4.30 -13.63
CA ILE A 175 5.64 -5.07 -14.60
C ILE A 175 4.14 -4.85 -14.34
N GLY A 176 3.69 -4.87 -13.08
CA GLY A 176 2.31 -4.58 -12.70
C GLY A 176 1.85 -3.17 -13.11
N GLU A 177 2.72 -2.14 -12.95
CA GLU A 177 2.46 -0.78 -13.42
C GLU A 177 2.20 -0.74 -14.93
N GLN A 178 3.06 -1.42 -15.72
CA GLN A 178 2.95 -1.44 -17.17
C GLN A 178 1.70 -2.22 -17.65
N LEU A 179 1.40 -3.35 -17.01
CA LEU A 179 0.17 -4.10 -17.29
C LEU A 179 -1.07 -3.25 -17.06
N LEU A 180 -1.19 -2.60 -15.89
CA LEU A 180 -2.34 -1.76 -15.59
C LEU A 180 -2.44 -0.57 -16.55
N ALA A 181 -1.30 0.04 -16.93
CA ALA A 181 -1.25 1.11 -17.91
C ALA A 181 -1.77 0.68 -19.29
N ASP A 182 -1.44 -0.55 -19.74
CA ASP A 182 -1.94 -1.08 -21.01
C ASP A 182 -3.42 -1.47 -20.94
N TYR A 183 -3.88 -2.10 -19.86
CA TYR A 183 -5.31 -2.36 -19.65
C TYR A 183 -6.13 -1.06 -19.65
N THR A 184 -5.58 0.01 -19.09
CA THR A 184 -6.19 1.34 -19.12
C THR A 184 -6.22 1.93 -20.52
N ARG A 185 -5.09 1.82 -21.27
CA ARG A 185 -5.01 2.28 -22.66
C ARG A 185 -6.02 1.60 -23.56
N LYS A 186 -6.30 0.32 -23.28
CA LYS A 186 -7.28 -0.51 -24.01
C LYS A 186 -8.72 -0.23 -23.55
N GLY A 187 -8.95 0.59 -22.53
CA GLY A 187 -10.27 0.89 -21.99
C GLY A 187 -10.94 -0.25 -21.20
N PHE A 188 -10.15 -1.24 -20.75
CA PHE A 188 -10.69 -2.37 -20.00
C PHE A 188 -10.97 -2.00 -18.55
N VAL A 189 -10.12 -1.13 -17.97
CA VAL A 189 -10.21 -0.60 -16.61
C VAL A 189 -9.77 0.86 -16.60
N ARG A 190 -10.07 1.59 -15.51
CA ARG A 190 -9.50 2.91 -15.21
C ARG A 190 -8.36 2.73 -14.20
N GLY A 191 -7.14 2.55 -14.68
CA GLY A 191 -5.99 2.30 -13.82
C GLY A 191 -5.50 3.54 -13.09
N ARG A 192 -5.18 3.36 -11.82
CA ARG A 192 -4.60 4.35 -10.91
C ARG A 192 -3.44 3.71 -10.17
N THR A 193 -2.23 3.87 -10.68
CA THR A 193 -1.05 3.35 -10.00
C THR A 193 -0.45 4.41 -9.10
N ILE A 194 -0.32 4.10 -7.82
CA ILE A 194 0.35 4.96 -6.84
C ILE A 194 1.56 4.23 -6.25
N ARG A 195 2.73 4.83 -6.32
CA ARG A 195 3.97 4.33 -5.70
C ARG A 195 3.99 4.77 -4.26
N LEU A 196 3.81 3.80 -3.38
CA LEU A 196 3.83 4.02 -1.94
C LEU A 196 5.27 4.19 -1.47
N MET A 197 5.47 5.12 -0.54
CA MET A 197 6.71 5.28 0.19
C MET A 197 6.83 4.21 1.28
N THR A 198 7.95 4.16 1.99
CA THR A 198 8.04 3.29 3.15
C THR A 198 7.02 3.73 4.20
N VAL A 199 6.06 2.86 4.49
CA VAL A 199 5.01 3.17 5.47
C VAL A 199 5.55 2.98 6.88
N SER A 200 5.53 4.03 7.70
CA SER A 200 5.96 4.05 9.10
C SER A 200 5.03 4.98 9.90
N VAL A 201 4.59 4.62 11.11
CA VAL A 201 4.90 3.41 11.88
C VAL A 201 3.83 2.34 11.59
N ARG A 202 4.25 1.14 11.22
CA ARG A 202 3.32 0.00 11.05
C ARG A 202 3.01 -0.61 12.40
N PRO A 203 1.76 -0.79 12.79
CA PRO A 203 1.38 -1.49 14.01
C PRO A 203 1.61 -3.00 13.87
N GLY A 204 1.49 -3.70 14.99
CA GLY A 204 1.55 -5.16 15.03
C GLY A 204 2.98 -5.72 15.02
N ARG A 205 3.12 -7.00 14.69
CA ARG A 205 4.42 -7.69 14.70
C ARG A 205 5.29 -7.28 13.51
N PRO A 206 6.63 -7.32 13.65
CA PRO A 206 7.53 -7.16 12.53
C PRO A 206 7.19 -8.11 11.38
N ASN A 207 7.28 -7.62 10.15
CA ASN A 207 7.16 -8.45 8.95
C ASN A 207 8.52 -8.55 8.25
N ALA A 208 8.62 -9.44 7.27
CA ALA A 208 9.84 -9.68 6.50
C ALA A 208 10.17 -8.58 5.46
N ALA A 209 9.70 -7.34 5.62
CA ALA A 209 10.13 -6.24 4.77
C ALA A 209 11.51 -5.73 5.21
N ALA A 210 12.43 -5.51 4.26
CA ALA A 210 13.75 -4.94 4.55
C ALA A 210 13.67 -3.60 5.31
N SER A 211 12.62 -2.80 5.05
CA SER A 211 12.32 -1.55 5.77
C SER A 211 11.56 -1.74 7.08
N GLY A 212 11.33 -2.97 7.53
CA GLY A 212 10.56 -3.28 8.74
C GLY A 212 11.09 -2.60 10.01
N PHE A 213 12.43 -2.50 10.11
CA PHE A 213 13.11 -1.85 11.24
C PHE A 213 12.73 -0.36 11.39
N LEU A 214 12.40 0.35 10.31
CA LEU A 214 11.98 1.76 10.36
C LEU A 214 10.68 1.97 11.15
N SER A 215 9.86 0.94 11.28
CA SER A 215 8.74 0.94 12.23
C SER A 215 9.16 0.35 13.58
N GLY A 216 10.05 -0.65 13.58
CA GLY A 216 10.54 -1.33 14.75
C GLY A 216 11.22 -0.39 15.74
N ILE A 217 12.16 0.44 15.28
CA ILE A 217 12.90 1.39 16.13
C ILE A 217 12.02 2.48 16.79
N ILE A 218 10.75 2.53 16.43
CA ILE A 218 9.75 3.41 17.06
C ILE A 218 8.77 2.59 17.91
N ARG A 219 8.17 1.57 17.32
CA ARG A 219 7.08 0.79 17.91
C ARG A 219 7.52 0.01 19.13
N GLU A 220 8.65 -0.74 19.04
CA GLU A 220 9.17 -1.56 20.13
C GLU A 220 9.60 -0.70 21.33
N PRO A 221 10.41 0.39 21.17
CA PRO A 221 10.74 1.27 22.27
C PRO A 221 9.52 1.91 22.94
N LEU A 222 8.50 2.30 22.17
CA LEU A 222 7.24 2.81 22.74
C LEU A 222 6.49 1.75 23.55
N ALA A 223 6.69 0.47 23.25
CA ALA A 223 6.17 -0.66 24.02
C ALA A 223 7.09 -1.08 25.21
N GLY A 224 8.22 -0.40 25.40
CA GLY A 224 9.21 -0.72 26.43
C GLY A 224 10.17 -1.85 26.03
N GLU A 225 10.20 -2.23 24.75
CA GLU A 225 11.04 -3.30 24.21
C GLU A 225 12.26 -2.72 23.48
N ARG A 226 13.38 -3.49 23.45
CA ARG A 226 14.55 -3.09 22.68
C ARG A 226 14.34 -3.33 21.20
N ALA A 227 14.90 -2.45 20.37
CA ALA A 227 14.85 -2.55 18.91
C ALA A 227 16.25 -2.41 18.30
N SER A 228 16.56 -3.24 17.29
CA SER A 228 17.81 -3.12 16.54
C SER A 228 17.65 -2.19 15.34
N CYS A 229 18.60 -1.27 15.16
CA CYS A 229 18.75 -0.45 13.99
C CYS A 229 19.92 -0.97 13.13
N PRO A 230 19.64 -1.49 11.91
CA PRO A 230 20.64 -2.18 11.10
C PRO A 230 21.44 -1.25 10.16
N VAL A 231 21.13 0.05 10.12
CA VAL A 231 21.72 1.00 9.18
C VAL A 231 22.40 2.17 9.89
N ASP A 232 23.25 2.92 9.17
CA ASP A 232 23.89 4.14 9.68
C ASP A 232 22.82 5.20 10.03
N ALA A 233 23.07 5.95 11.09
CA ALA A 233 22.19 7.02 11.57
C ALA A 233 21.92 8.11 10.51
N ARG A 234 22.86 8.33 9.59
CA ARG A 234 22.73 9.31 8.49
C ARG A 234 21.93 8.80 7.30
N THR A 235 21.55 7.54 7.29
CA THR A 235 20.73 6.97 6.21
C THR A 235 19.42 7.75 6.08
N GLU A 236 19.23 8.41 4.95
CA GLU A 236 17.96 9.09 4.62
C GLU A 236 16.97 8.10 3.99
N VAL A 237 15.71 8.26 4.33
CA VAL A 237 14.60 7.43 3.83
C VAL A 237 13.39 8.27 3.45
N ALA A 238 12.65 7.79 2.47
CA ALA A 238 11.36 8.37 2.08
C ALA A 238 10.21 7.65 2.80
N LEU A 239 9.51 8.35 3.67
CA LEU A 239 8.45 7.81 4.50
C LEU A 239 7.09 8.44 4.19
N ALA A 240 6.04 7.70 4.50
CA ALA A 240 4.68 8.20 4.63
C ALA A 240 4.00 7.50 5.82
N SER A 241 3.22 8.25 6.59
CA SER A 241 2.37 7.64 7.62
C SER A 241 1.32 6.72 6.99
N PRO A 242 0.76 5.77 7.77
CA PRO A 242 -0.39 5.00 7.32
C PRO A 242 -1.56 5.88 6.87
N ALA A 243 -1.83 6.98 7.56
CA ALA A 243 -2.91 7.91 7.22
C ALA A 243 -2.68 8.55 5.85
N LYS A 244 -1.48 9.09 5.58
CA LYS A 244 -1.14 9.66 4.27
C LYS A 244 -1.19 8.63 3.15
N THR A 245 -0.79 7.39 3.45
CA THR A 245 -0.88 6.27 2.50
C THR A 245 -2.35 5.98 2.12
N ILE A 246 -3.25 5.88 3.10
CA ILE A 246 -4.68 5.68 2.83
C ILE A 246 -5.29 6.87 2.10
N THR A 247 -4.97 8.10 2.50
CA THR A 247 -5.41 9.31 1.78
C THR A 247 -5.00 9.26 0.31
N GLY A 248 -3.77 8.83 0.01
CA GLY A 248 -3.29 8.65 -1.37
C GLY A 248 -4.11 7.62 -2.16
N LEU A 249 -4.41 6.47 -1.56
CA LEU A 249 -5.22 5.42 -2.18
C LEU A 249 -6.65 5.90 -2.47
N LEU A 250 -7.29 6.57 -1.50
CA LEU A 250 -8.64 7.13 -1.66
C LEU A 250 -8.67 8.25 -2.70
N CYS A 251 -7.68 9.14 -2.71
CA CYS A 251 -7.52 10.17 -3.73
C CYS A 251 -7.38 9.57 -5.13
N ALA A 252 -6.60 8.49 -5.28
CA ALA A 252 -6.46 7.79 -6.54
C ALA A 252 -7.79 7.23 -7.05
N ALA A 253 -8.61 6.65 -6.17
CA ALA A 253 -9.93 6.14 -6.54
C ALA A 253 -10.91 7.26 -6.92
N GLY A 254 -10.88 8.39 -6.20
CA GLY A 254 -11.78 9.53 -6.36
C GLY A 254 -11.41 10.45 -7.51
N SER A 255 -10.16 10.45 -7.98
CA SER A 255 -9.71 11.36 -9.04
C SER A 255 -10.37 11.05 -10.38
N SER A 256 -10.89 12.09 -11.06
CA SER A 256 -11.35 11.96 -12.46
C SER A 256 -10.18 11.58 -13.37
N ASP A 257 -10.47 11.03 -14.55
CA ASP A 257 -9.42 10.67 -15.53
C ASP A 257 -8.61 11.89 -15.94
N GLN A 258 -9.25 13.06 -16.06
CA GLN A 258 -8.60 14.33 -16.37
C GLN A 258 -7.67 14.78 -15.23
N ALA A 259 -8.13 14.75 -13.98
CA ALA A 259 -7.32 15.14 -12.83
C ALA A 259 -6.15 14.20 -12.60
N TRP A 260 -6.37 12.89 -12.77
CA TRP A 260 -5.30 11.90 -12.69
C TRP A 260 -4.20 12.10 -13.73
N GLY A 261 -4.55 12.60 -14.90
CA GLY A 261 -3.63 13.16 -15.89
C GLY A 261 -2.76 12.16 -16.65
N GLY A 262 -3.14 10.87 -16.70
CA GLY A 262 -2.39 9.89 -17.50
C GLY A 262 -2.48 8.46 -16.99
N ARG A 263 -1.66 7.57 -17.57
CA ARG A 263 -1.64 6.14 -17.28
C ARG A 263 -0.41 5.70 -16.49
N THR A 264 0.59 6.57 -16.39
CA THR A 264 1.82 6.28 -15.64
C THR A 264 1.58 6.38 -14.13
N ALA A 265 2.40 5.69 -13.37
CA ALA A 265 2.35 5.72 -11.92
C ALA A 265 2.59 7.11 -11.35
N VAL A 266 1.96 7.40 -10.22
CA VAL A 266 2.11 8.64 -9.45
C VAL A 266 2.91 8.33 -8.18
N ASN A 267 3.94 9.11 -7.89
CA ASN A 267 4.68 9.00 -6.64
C ASN A 267 3.87 9.62 -5.49
N LEU A 268 3.66 8.90 -4.39
CA LEU A 268 3.09 9.50 -3.18
C LEU A 268 4.07 10.55 -2.61
N PRO A 269 3.60 11.73 -2.14
CA PRO A 269 4.49 12.67 -1.47
C PRO A 269 5.17 12.05 -0.26
N ALA A 270 6.47 12.27 -0.11
CA ALA A 270 7.31 11.67 0.90
C ALA A 270 7.79 12.68 1.95
N LEU A 271 7.81 12.28 3.21
CA LEU A 271 8.65 12.88 4.22
C LEU A 271 10.05 12.28 4.06
N THR A 272 11.04 13.09 3.69
CA THR A 272 12.45 12.69 3.73
C THR A 272 12.99 12.92 5.14
N VAL A 273 13.54 11.88 5.76
CA VAL A 273 14.06 11.94 7.13
C VAL A 273 15.26 11.00 7.28
N SER A 274 16.27 11.40 8.05
CA SER A 274 17.36 10.49 8.43
C SER A 274 16.95 9.60 9.61
N VAL A 275 17.57 8.44 9.73
CA VAL A 275 17.34 7.56 10.89
C VAL A 275 17.71 8.27 12.20
N ALA A 276 18.76 9.10 12.20
CA ALA A 276 19.10 9.95 13.35
C ALA A 276 17.94 10.86 13.76
N GLU A 277 17.30 11.52 12.80
CA GLU A 277 16.15 12.39 13.07
C GLU A 277 14.93 11.60 13.54
N MET A 278 14.71 10.37 13.02
CA MET A 278 13.65 9.49 13.54
C MET A 278 13.85 9.18 15.03
N VAL A 279 15.11 8.88 15.45
CA VAL A 279 15.46 8.62 16.85
C VAL A 279 15.32 9.88 17.69
N ALA A 280 15.77 11.03 17.19
CA ALA A 280 15.61 12.32 17.87
C ALA A 280 14.13 12.70 18.05
N ALA A 281 13.29 12.44 17.05
CA ALA A 281 11.84 12.62 17.14
C ALA A 281 11.21 11.71 18.20
N LEU A 282 11.64 10.44 18.27
CA LEU A 282 11.21 9.53 19.34
C LEU A 282 11.58 10.07 20.73
N GLU A 283 12.80 10.59 20.88
CA GLU A 283 13.25 11.20 22.14
C GLU A 283 12.42 12.43 22.51
N ARG A 284 12.13 13.33 21.56
CA ARG A 284 11.27 14.50 21.79
C ARG A 284 9.85 14.14 22.21
N VAL A 285 9.29 13.09 21.65
CA VAL A 285 7.90 12.68 21.88
C VAL A 285 7.73 11.80 23.12
N ALA A 286 8.66 10.86 23.34
CA ALA A 286 8.54 9.81 24.36
C ALA A 286 9.63 9.86 25.45
N GLY A 287 10.64 10.71 25.28
CA GLY A 287 11.73 10.91 26.25
C GLY A 287 12.97 10.03 25.99
N PRO A 288 14.11 10.41 26.62
CA PRO A 288 15.39 9.77 26.36
C PRO A 288 15.49 8.32 26.85
N ALA A 289 14.69 7.94 27.85
CA ALA A 289 14.66 6.55 28.32
C ALA A 289 14.10 5.59 27.26
N VAL A 290 13.18 6.09 26.39
CA VAL A 290 12.60 5.31 25.31
C VAL A 290 13.57 5.21 24.14
N SER A 291 14.19 6.31 23.71
CA SER A 291 15.17 6.29 22.62
C SER A 291 16.42 5.44 22.93
N ALA A 292 16.80 5.34 24.23
CA ALA A 292 17.88 4.49 24.71
C ALA A 292 17.64 2.96 24.54
N LEU A 293 16.42 2.57 24.18
CA LEU A 293 16.11 1.16 23.87
C LEU A 293 16.51 0.76 22.44
N ILE A 294 17.05 1.68 21.65
CA ILE A 294 17.50 1.38 20.29
C ILE A 294 18.95 0.92 20.31
N ASP A 295 19.19 -0.30 19.82
CA ASP A 295 20.52 -0.88 19.64
C ASP A 295 20.99 -0.68 18.19
N TRP A 296 22.13 -0.08 17.99
CA TRP A 296 22.76 0.07 16.68
C TRP A 296 23.55 -1.19 16.34
N VAL A 297 22.92 -2.07 15.55
CA VAL A 297 23.49 -3.37 15.14
C VAL A 297 23.55 -3.41 13.61
N PRO A 298 24.65 -2.99 12.98
CA PRO A 298 24.76 -2.93 11.53
C PRO A 298 24.51 -4.28 10.86
N ASP A 299 23.65 -4.27 9.82
CA ASP A 299 23.40 -5.39 8.92
C ASP A 299 23.65 -4.92 7.47
N PRO A 300 24.78 -5.32 6.85
CA PRO A 300 25.12 -4.89 5.50
C PRO A 300 24.07 -5.28 4.44
N ALA A 301 23.42 -6.43 4.59
CA ALA A 301 22.41 -6.89 3.62
C ALA A 301 21.16 -6.01 3.66
N VAL A 302 20.69 -5.64 4.85
CA VAL A 302 19.57 -4.70 5.01
C VAL A 302 19.97 -3.30 4.54
N ALA A 303 21.19 -2.86 4.89
CA ALA A 303 21.69 -1.54 4.49
C ALA A 303 21.76 -1.41 2.96
N GLU A 304 22.28 -2.41 2.25
CA GLU A 304 22.37 -2.42 0.78
C GLU A 304 20.99 -2.25 0.13
N ILE A 305 19.98 -2.98 0.59
CA ILE A 305 18.61 -2.88 0.07
C ILE A 305 18.02 -1.49 0.34
N VAL A 306 18.12 -1.00 1.59
CA VAL A 306 17.48 0.26 1.99
C VAL A 306 18.13 1.48 1.35
N THR A 307 19.45 1.49 1.24
CA THR A 307 20.20 2.60 0.63
C THR A 307 20.14 2.61 -0.90
N SER A 308 19.69 1.51 -1.53
CA SER A 308 19.43 1.47 -2.97
C SER A 308 18.19 2.29 -3.36
N TRP A 309 17.27 2.56 -2.43
CA TRP A 309 16.05 3.31 -2.69
C TRP A 309 16.26 4.83 -2.58
N PRO A 310 15.56 5.64 -3.39
CA PRO A 310 15.64 7.08 -3.28
C PRO A 310 14.97 7.58 -2.00
N ALA A 311 15.60 8.57 -1.35
CA ALA A 311 15.05 9.23 -0.17
C ALA A 311 14.33 10.55 -0.48
N ARG A 312 14.55 11.14 -1.66
CA ARG A 312 14.05 12.48 -1.99
C ARG A 312 13.17 12.46 -3.22
N PHE A 313 11.96 13.03 -3.09
CA PHE A 313 10.94 13.02 -4.13
C PHE A 313 10.40 14.41 -4.43
N ARG A 314 10.13 14.66 -5.72
CA ARG A 314 9.28 15.75 -6.21
C ARG A 314 8.04 15.14 -6.85
N ALA A 315 6.98 14.99 -6.06
CA ALA A 315 5.73 14.35 -6.45
C ALA A 315 4.74 15.40 -7.02
N GLY A 316 5.08 16.02 -8.15
CA GLY A 316 4.31 17.14 -8.73
C GLY A 316 2.88 16.77 -9.07
N ARG A 317 2.66 15.58 -9.66
CA ARG A 317 1.32 15.09 -10.00
C ARG A 317 0.47 14.86 -8.74
N ALA A 318 1.03 14.23 -7.72
CA ALA A 318 0.33 14.00 -6.46
C ALA A 318 -0.01 15.30 -5.73
N THR A 319 0.93 16.27 -5.73
CA THR A 319 0.68 17.62 -5.17
C THR A 319 -0.44 18.34 -5.94
N GLY A 320 -0.49 18.18 -7.26
CA GLY A 320 -1.59 18.70 -8.09
C GLY A 320 -2.95 18.08 -7.78
N LEU A 321 -2.98 16.90 -7.20
CA LEU A 321 -4.17 16.23 -6.68
C LEU A 321 -4.50 16.61 -5.21
N GLY A 322 -3.75 17.55 -4.62
CA GLY A 322 -3.94 17.99 -3.22
C GLY A 322 -3.27 17.09 -2.18
N LEU A 323 -2.47 16.10 -2.59
CA LEU A 323 -1.74 15.25 -1.66
C LEU A 323 -0.51 15.99 -1.10
N THR A 324 -0.27 15.81 0.19
CA THR A 324 0.88 16.39 0.90
C THR A 324 1.58 15.34 1.74
N PRO A 325 2.90 15.44 1.95
CA PRO A 325 3.62 14.55 2.86
C PRO A 325 3.18 14.79 4.33
N ASP A 326 3.64 13.94 5.22
CA ASP A 326 3.60 14.24 6.65
C ASP A 326 4.48 15.48 6.93
N PRO A 327 4.11 16.36 7.87
CA PRO A 327 4.85 17.61 8.10
C PRO A 327 6.22 17.36 8.76
N ASP A 328 6.30 16.39 9.66
CA ASP A 328 7.50 15.97 10.39
C ASP A 328 7.31 14.57 10.96
N PHE A 329 8.39 13.97 11.48
CA PHE A 329 8.33 12.63 12.03
C PHE A 329 7.73 12.58 13.45
N ASP A 330 7.78 13.66 14.21
CA ASP A 330 7.10 13.81 15.51
C ASP A 330 5.60 13.58 15.35
N SER A 331 5.00 14.18 14.31
CA SER A 331 3.58 14.00 13.97
C SER A 331 3.23 12.56 13.63
N VAL A 332 4.13 11.85 12.94
CA VAL A 332 3.94 10.41 12.62
C VAL A 332 3.93 9.57 13.90
N ILE A 333 4.85 9.86 14.85
CA ILE A 333 4.88 9.15 16.14
C ILE A 333 3.62 9.47 16.98
N ARG A 334 3.21 10.74 17.07
CA ARG A 334 1.99 11.13 17.80
C ARG A 334 0.74 10.48 17.22
N LEU A 335 0.65 10.39 15.89
CA LEU A 335 -0.45 9.69 15.22
C LEU A 335 -0.47 8.20 15.62
N HIS A 336 0.69 7.54 15.60
CA HIS A 336 0.81 6.14 16.01
C HIS A 336 0.35 5.93 17.45
N LEU A 337 0.76 6.79 18.38
CA LEU A 337 0.35 6.74 19.78
C LEU A 337 -1.16 6.95 19.95
N ALA A 338 -1.74 7.91 19.24
CA ALA A 338 -3.17 8.18 19.28
C ALA A 338 -3.99 6.99 18.77
N GLU A 339 -3.54 6.33 17.71
CA GLU A 339 -4.18 5.14 17.14
C GLU A 339 -4.06 3.92 18.07
N ALA A 340 -2.91 3.76 18.74
CA ALA A 340 -2.71 2.68 19.72
C ALA A 340 -3.55 2.86 20.98
N ALA A 341 -3.84 4.10 21.38
CA ALA A 341 -4.66 4.43 22.53
C ALA A 341 -6.18 4.40 22.25
N ALA A 342 -6.58 4.40 20.97
CA ALA A 342 -7.99 4.37 20.62
C ALA A 342 -8.61 3.02 21.02
N PRO A 343 -9.72 3.00 21.80
CA PRO A 343 -10.40 1.75 22.12
C PRO A 343 -10.86 1.07 20.84
N PRO A 344 -10.85 -0.28 20.78
CA PRO A 344 -11.46 -1.00 19.67
C PRO A 344 -12.90 -0.50 19.53
N VAL A 345 -13.32 -0.17 18.31
CA VAL A 345 -14.66 0.35 18.01
C VAL A 345 -15.69 -0.68 18.47
N THR A 346 -16.16 -0.52 19.72
CA THR A 346 -17.26 -1.31 20.27
C THR A 346 -18.54 -0.69 19.76
N ARG A 347 -19.29 -1.40 18.93
CA ARG A 347 -20.65 -0.97 18.56
C ARG A 347 -21.47 -0.81 19.83
N LEU A 348 -21.99 0.37 20.06
CA LEU A 348 -23.17 0.53 20.90
C LEU A 348 -24.29 -0.24 20.18
N THR A 349 -24.64 -1.41 20.68
CA THR A 349 -25.91 -2.06 20.36
C THR A 349 -27.01 -1.02 20.68
N ARG A 350 -27.67 -0.54 19.66
CA ARG A 350 -28.95 0.14 19.85
C ARG A 350 -29.96 -0.93 20.22
N ASP A 351 -30.04 -1.24 21.50
CA ASP A 351 -31.23 -1.84 22.09
C ASP A 351 -32.24 -0.71 22.30
N GLY A 352 -33.39 -0.82 21.62
CA GLY A 352 -34.51 0.10 21.77
C GLY A 352 -35.44 0.02 20.58
#